data_0c236241c27d33cf66384e757b6587e2
#
_entry.id   0c236241c27d33cf66384e757b6587e2
#
_cell.length_a   1.000
_cell.length_b   1.000
_cell.length_c   1.000
_cell.angle_alpha   90.00
_cell.angle_beta   90.00
_cell.angle_gamma   90.00
#
_symmetry.space_group_name_H-M   'P 1'
#
loop_
_entity.id
_entity.type
_entity.pdbx_description
1 polymer ?
#
loop_
_entity_poly.entity_id
_entity_poly.type
_entity_poly.pdbx_seq_one_letter_code
_entity_poly.pdbx_strand_id
1 'polypeptide(L)'
;MKTRTIALLLALVMAVCCLTGCTSTRVRSYSEESSDASSDKYAAAMSAYKSNKKVMTIDGSPVYWNEYAYFLCAVMSNIERYGTQITDWSQVYDESTGKTYADLMTESVVNNIAWNHLVEIKAAENDVTFDAAGEQYVQDTIDQTIQNVVGDGGTESELNEKLKSYYMDLDLFKYFTKMQYLYNALASKLFGENGANITDEQVQEFAEENDYMTAKHILLKTTDDSGSALSDADKAAKKQQAEQIAAQVKAVADPDKRVELFDQLMEQYNEDTGEASYPHGYCFPSGSMVTEFEDACKALEPYEVSGVVESQHGYHVILRMPTQGDDLVVSSDGSQQTLQMLVAQQQLGSLLTGWVDEAEVTWEPKFRSIDYAAVFTPKESFWKRLDVFDWFEK
;
A
#
# COMPACT_ATOMS: atom_id res chain seq x y z
N MET A 1 14.28 -9.82 16.37
CA MET A 1 14.38 -8.81 15.30
C MET A 1 14.20 -9.39 13.88
N LYS A 2 14.28 -10.70 13.63
CA LYS A 2 14.16 -11.31 12.29
C LYS A 2 12.72 -11.59 11.83
N THR A 3 11.78 -11.79 12.73
CA THR A 3 10.35 -12.03 12.41
C THR A 3 9.58 -10.81 11.93
N ARG A 4 10.01 -9.59 12.27
CA ARG A 4 9.37 -8.35 11.77
C ARG A 4 9.66 -8.03 10.31
N THR A 5 10.75 -8.54 9.76
CA THR A 5 11.15 -8.30 8.35
C THR A 5 10.31 -9.12 7.37
N ILE A 6 9.78 -10.28 7.77
CA ILE A 6 8.98 -11.17 6.93
C ILE A 6 7.53 -10.65 6.82
N ALA A 7 6.97 -10.09 7.91
CA ALA A 7 5.64 -9.48 7.89
C ALA A 7 5.58 -8.23 6.99
N LEU A 8 6.67 -7.46 6.86
CA LEU A 8 6.79 -6.32 5.95
C LEU A 8 6.87 -6.74 4.47
N LEU A 9 7.36 -7.94 4.16
CA LEU A 9 7.38 -8.48 2.80
C LEU A 9 5.98 -8.91 2.32
N LEU A 10 5.10 -9.35 3.21
CA LEU A 10 3.73 -9.77 2.88
C LEU A 10 2.77 -8.58 2.66
N ALA A 11 2.95 -7.47 3.37
CA ALA A 11 2.11 -6.27 3.23
C ALA A 11 2.33 -5.51 1.90
N LEU A 12 3.44 -5.78 1.19
CA LEU A 12 3.86 -4.96 0.04
C LEU A 12 3.23 -5.38 -1.29
N VAL A 13 2.52 -6.51 -1.38
CA VAL A 13 1.98 -7.02 -2.66
C VAL A 13 0.53 -6.61 -2.91
N MET A 14 -0.20 -6.15 -1.89
CA MET A 14 -1.56 -5.61 -2.08
C MET A 14 -1.60 -4.23 -2.78
N ALA A 15 -0.47 -3.53 -2.90
CA ALA A 15 -0.39 -2.22 -3.54
C ALA A 15 -0.41 -2.25 -5.08
N VAL A 16 -0.54 -3.42 -5.72
CA VAL A 16 -0.55 -3.53 -7.19
C VAL A 16 -1.87 -3.06 -7.82
N CYS A 17 -2.95 -2.94 -7.04
CA CYS A 17 -4.25 -2.46 -7.55
C CYS A 17 -4.39 -0.94 -7.58
N CYS A 18 -3.43 -0.17 -7.07
CA CYS A 18 -3.47 1.30 -7.12
C CYS A 18 -2.53 1.82 -8.21
N LEU A 19 -2.92 1.70 -9.49
CA LEU A 19 -2.29 2.46 -10.59
C LEU A 19 -2.62 3.96 -10.53
N THR A 20 -3.37 4.40 -9.51
CA THR A 20 -3.66 5.78 -9.24
C THR A 20 -2.97 6.21 -7.94
N GLY A 21 -1.68 6.54 -8.01
CA GLY A 21 -1.08 7.47 -7.05
C GLY A 21 -0.08 6.97 -6.01
N CYS A 22 0.27 5.68 -5.88
CA CYS A 22 1.26 5.24 -4.89
C CYS A 22 2.56 4.72 -5.48
N THR A 23 3.64 5.41 -5.15
CA THR A 23 5.01 5.26 -5.63
C THR A 23 5.80 4.16 -4.93
N SER A 24 5.38 2.90 -4.82
CA SER A 24 6.28 1.93 -4.21
C SER A 24 6.28 0.48 -4.68
N THR A 25 5.36 0.06 -5.52
CA THR A 25 5.37 -1.32 -6.03
C THR A 25 5.28 -1.39 -7.56
N ARG A 26 6.16 -0.70 -8.26
CA ARG A 26 6.30 -0.92 -9.70
C ARG A 26 7.10 -2.21 -9.90
N VAL A 27 6.44 -3.26 -10.39
CA VAL A 27 7.12 -4.25 -11.22
C VAL A 27 7.88 -3.44 -12.28
N ARG A 28 9.17 -3.66 -12.44
CA ARG A 28 10.01 -2.89 -13.35
C ARG A 28 9.37 -2.93 -14.73
N SER A 29 8.85 -1.78 -15.22
CA SER A 29 8.37 -1.70 -16.59
C SER A 29 9.51 -2.09 -17.52
N TYR A 30 9.22 -2.91 -18.52
CA TYR A 30 10.13 -3.17 -19.63
C TYR A 30 10.53 -1.82 -20.23
N SER A 31 11.76 -1.38 -20.05
CA SER A 31 12.25 -0.21 -20.76
C SER A 31 12.45 -0.60 -22.23
N GLU A 32 11.93 0.18 -23.15
CA GLU A 32 12.13 0.00 -24.60
C GLU A 32 13.61 -0.04 -25.05
N GLU A 33 14.53 0.16 -24.12
CA GLU A 33 15.98 0.11 -24.36
C GLU A 33 16.60 -1.29 -24.35
N SER A 34 15.89 -2.36 -23.90
CA SER A 34 16.41 -3.72 -24.08
C SER A 34 15.90 -4.30 -25.40
N SER A 35 16.66 -4.16 -26.44
CA SER A 35 16.35 -4.56 -27.82
C SER A 35 16.26 -6.08 -28.06
N ASP A 36 16.12 -6.91 -27.04
CA ASP A 36 16.04 -8.36 -27.19
C ASP A 36 15.06 -9.00 -26.19
N ALA A 37 13.77 -9.06 -26.58
CA ALA A 37 12.74 -9.78 -25.83
C ALA A 37 13.10 -11.28 -25.60
N SER A 38 14.12 -11.80 -26.29
CA SER A 38 14.63 -13.16 -26.12
C SER A 38 15.47 -13.33 -24.85
N SER A 39 15.87 -12.24 -24.18
CA SER A 39 16.65 -12.25 -22.94
C SER A 39 15.82 -11.95 -21.69
N ASP A 40 14.53 -11.62 -21.82
CA ASP A 40 13.66 -11.30 -20.71
C ASP A 40 13.21 -12.56 -19.97
N LYS A 41 13.75 -12.76 -18.77
CA LYS A 41 13.43 -13.90 -17.92
C LYS A 41 11.99 -13.90 -17.42
N TYR A 42 11.37 -12.73 -17.25
CA TYR A 42 9.96 -12.62 -16.82
C TYR A 42 9.00 -13.01 -17.95
N ALA A 43 9.30 -12.57 -19.19
CA ALA A 43 8.59 -13.03 -20.37
C ALA A 43 8.76 -14.56 -20.57
N ALA A 44 9.95 -15.10 -20.24
CA ALA A 44 10.18 -16.54 -20.23
C ALA A 44 9.27 -17.25 -19.22
N ALA A 45 9.15 -16.72 -17.99
CA ALA A 45 8.28 -17.27 -16.96
C ALA A 45 6.82 -17.23 -17.39
N MET A 46 6.32 -16.10 -17.90
CA MET A 46 4.93 -15.99 -18.39
C MET A 46 4.62 -17.00 -19.49
N SER A 47 5.56 -17.27 -20.38
CA SER A 47 5.40 -18.20 -21.53
C SER A 47 5.82 -19.65 -21.26
N ALA A 48 6.25 -19.98 -20.03
CA ALA A 48 6.73 -21.33 -19.70
C ALA A 48 5.66 -22.42 -19.89
N TYR A 49 4.40 -22.07 -19.62
CA TYR A 49 3.22 -22.88 -19.87
C TYR A 49 2.10 -22.05 -20.52
N LYS A 50 1.04 -22.72 -21.01
CA LYS A 50 -0.15 -22.01 -21.50
C LYS A 50 -0.84 -21.27 -20.36
N SER A 51 -1.33 -20.05 -20.61
CA SER A 51 -1.99 -19.18 -19.63
C SER A 51 -3.11 -19.90 -18.84
N ASN A 52 -3.92 -20.68 -19.52
CA ASN A 52 -5.04 -21.45 -18.95
C ASN A 52 -4.63 -22.83 -18.40
N LYS A 53 -3.33 -23.11 -18.22
CA LYS A 53 -2.89 -24.37 -17.62
C LYS A 53 -3.12 -24.34 -16.11
N LYS A 54 -3.98 -25.22 -15.61
CA LYS A 54 -4.24 -25.35 -14.17
C LYS A 54 -2.96 -25.77 -13.46
N VAL A 55 -2.64 -25.10 -12.36
CA VAL A 55 -1.43 -25.28 -11.54
C VAL A 55 -1.78 -25.97 -10.23
N MET A 56 -2.80 -25.48 -9.55
CA MET A 56 -3.25 -25.95 -8.24
C MET A 56 -4.70 -25.52 -7.98
N THR A 57 -5.23 -25.84 -6.81
CA THR A 57 -6.44 -25.25 -6.26
C THR A 57 -6.16 -24.70 -4.86
N ILE A 58 -6.86 -23.64 -4.48
CA ILE A 58 -6.94 -23.10 -3.12
C ILE A 58 -8.38 -23.32 -2.66
N ASP A 59 -8.60 -24.14 -1.63
CA ASP A 59 -9.93 -24.54 -1.15
C ASP A 59 -10.88 -24.95 -2.29
N GLY A 60 -10.33 -25.68 -3.26
CA GLY A 60 -11.07 -26.12 -4.45
C GLY A 60 -11.15 -25.10 -5.60
N SER A 61 -10.87 -23.80 -5.36
CA SER A 61 -10.84 -22.78 -6.40
C SER A 61 -9.61 -22.93 -7.30
N PRO A 62 -9.76 -23.00 -8.64
CA PRO A 62 -8.67 -23.32 -9.54
C PRO A 62 -7.76 -22.13 -9.83
N VAL A 63 -6.46 -22.33 -9.71
CA VAL A 63 -5.40 -21.39 -10.06
C VAL A 63 -4.80 -21.79 -11.41
N TYR A 64 -4.65 -20.83 -12.31
CA TYR A 64 -4.09 -21.04 -13.63
C TYR A 64 -2.70 -20.39 -13.79
N TRP A 65 -1.96 -20.82 -14.84
CA TRP A 65 -0.59 -20.39 -15.05
C TRP A 65 -0.42 -18.87 -15.22
N ASN A 66 -1.34 -18.17 -15.86
CA ASN A 66 -1.27 -16.71 -16.02
C ASN A 66 -1.17 -15.98 -14.66
N GLU A 67 -2.03 -16.37 -13.71
CA GLU A 67 -2.02 -15.82 -12.36
C GLU A 67 -0.76 -16.25 -11.58
N TYR A 68 -0.45 -17.55 -11.62
CA TYR A 68 0.74 -18.07 -10.95
C TYR A 68 2.02 -17.42 -11.46
N ALA A 69 2.18 -17.28 -12.77
CA ALA A 69 3.35 -16.67 -13.39
C ALA A 69 3.45 -15.17 -13.11
N TYR A 70 2.30 -14.47 -13.04
CA TYR A 70 2.28 -13.06 -12.64
C TYR A 70 2.86 -12.88 -11.23
N PHE A 71 2.37 -13.62 -10.24
CA PHE A 71 2.90 -13.55 -8.87
C PHE A 71 4.35 -14.04 -8.78
N LEU A 72 4.73 -15.04 -9.58
CA LEU A 72 6.11 -15.49 -9.69
C LEU A 72 7.04 -14.35 -10.16
N CYS A 73 6.63 -13.59 -11.17
CA CYS A 73 7.37 -12.42 -11.66
C CYS A 73 7.39 -11.29 -10.60
N ALA A 74 6.28 -11.03 -9.93
CA ALA A 74 6.18 -10.01 -8.90
C ALA A 74 7.08 -10.31 -7.69
N VAL A 75 7.06 -11.54 -7.18
CA VAL A 75 7.93 -11.98 -6.06
C VAL A 75 9.39 -11.90 -6.46
N MET A 76 9.75 -12.38 -7.66
CA MET A 76 11.13 -12.33 -8.14
C MET A 76 11.64 -10.88 -8.30
N SER A 77 10.82 -10.01 -8.89
CA SER A 77 11.14 -8.58 -9.03
C SER A 77 11.37 -7.91 -7.66
N ASN A 78 10.58 -8.30 -6.66
CA ASN A 78 10.73 -7.78 -5.30
C ASN A 78 12.03 -8.26 -4.66
N ILE A 79 12.36 -9.55 -4.76
CA ILE A 79 13.62 -10.12 -4.26
C ILE A 79 14.82 -9.39 -4.86
N GLU A 80 14.81 -9.13 -6.16
CA GLU A 80 15.90 -8.43 -6.87
C GLU A 80 16.00 -6.95 -6.50
N ARG A 81 14.89 -6.29 -6.24
CA ARG A 81 14.87 -4.89 -5.77
C ARG A 81 15.68 -4.70 -4.50
N TYR A 82 15.68 -5.68 -3.62
CA TYR A 82 16.49 -5.68 -2.39
C TYR A 82 17.91 -6.21 -2.58
N GLY A 83 18.38 -6.33 -3.84
CA GLY A 83 19.77 -6.66 -4.20
C GLY A 83 20.10 -8.13 -4.14
N THR A 84 19.12 -9.02 -3.94
CA THR A 84 19.36 -10.47 -3.92
C THR A 84 19.27 -11.03 -5.34
N GLN A 85 20.36 -11.67 -5.81
CA GLN A 85 20.36 -12.44 -7.04
C GLN A 85 20.37 -13.93 -6.72
N ILE A 86 19.30 -14.64 -7.10
CA ILE A 86 19.21 -16.09 -6.91
C ILE A 86 19.91 -16.77 -8.07
N THR A 87 21.06 -17.39 -7.82
CA THR A 87 21.83 -18.17 -8.80
C THR A 87 21.68 -19.68 -8.57
N ASP A 88 21.33 -20.08 -7.35
CA ASP A 88 21.08 -21.47 -6.96
C ASP A 88 19.80 -21.54 -6.14
N TRP A 89 18.76 -22.11 -6.73
CA TRP A 89 17.44 -22.26 -6.11
C TRP A 89 17.41 -23.28 -4.97
N SER A 90 18.40 -24.19 -4.88
CA SER A 90 18.56 -25.17 -3.81
C SER A 90 19.31 -24.62 -2.60
N GLN A 91 19.90 -23.42 -2.71
CA GLN A 91 20.58 -22.77 -1.60
C GLN A 91 19.62 -22.47 -0.48
N VAL A 92 20.01 -22.86 0.74
CA VAL A 92 19.26 -22.57 1.97
C VAL A 92 19.32 -21.05 2.25
N TYR A 93 18.18 -20.39 2.34
CA TYR A 93 18.09 -18.98 2.72
C TYR A 93 17.82 -18.76 4.21
N ASP A 94 17.19 -19.76 4.87
CA ASP A 94 16.90 -19.75 6.30
C ASP A 94 17.45 -21.01 6.96
N GLU A 95 18.59 -20.87 7.61
CA GLU A 95 19.28 -21.96 8.30
C GLU A 95 18.47 -22.54 9.48
N SER A 96 17.54 -21.76 10.05
CA SER A 96 16.73 -22.20 11.19
C SER A 96 15.64 -23.20 10.80
N THR A 97 15.12 -23.11 9.58
CA THR A 97 14.06 -23.96 9.03
C THR A 97 14.57 -24.92 7.97
N GLY A 98 15.76 -24.68 7.42
CA GLY A 98 16.32 -25.40 6.28
C GLY A 98 15.66 -25.06 4.93
N LYS A 99 14.82 -24.02 4.87
CA LYS A 99 14.12 -23.61 3.64
C LYS A 99 15.08 -23.05 2.62
N THR A 100 14.85 -23.43 1.35
CA THR A 100 15.61 -22.99 0.19
C THR A 100 14.96 -21.78 -0.50
N TYR A 101 15.68 -21.12 -1.43
CA TYR A 101 15.07 -20.08 -2.26
C TYR A 101 13.89 -20.59 -3.11
N ALA A 102 13.88 -21.87 -3.50
CA ALA A 102 12.74 -22.48 -4.18
C ALA A 102 11.52 -22.57 -3.25
N ASP A 103 11.73 -22.92 -1.97
CA ASP A 103 10.66 -22.95 -0.97
C ASP A 103 10.13 -21.53 -0.71
N LEU A 104 11.00 -20.55 -0.50
CA LEU A 104 10.62 -19.13 -0.32
C LEU A 104 9.76 -18.64 -1.50
N MET A 105 10.20 -18.90 -2.73
CA MET A 105 9.46 -18.52 -3.92
C MET A 105 8.08 -19.17 -3.96
N THR A 106 8.02 -20.49 -3.74
CA THR A 106 6.76 -21.25 -3.75
C THR A 106 5.80 -20.72 -2.69
N GLU A 107 6.25 -20.57 -1.44
CA GLU A 107 5.41 -20.09 -0.35
C GLU A 107 4.92 -18.66 -0.60
N SER A 108 5.81 -17.77 -1.04
CA SER A 108 5.44 -16.37 -1.32
C SER A 108 4.40 -16.28 -2.44
N VAL A 109 4.57 -17.02 -3.53
CA VAL A 109 3.62 -17.04 -4.64
C VAL A 109 2.27 -17.62 -4.20
N VAL A 110 2.28 -18.76 -3.50
CA VAL A 110 1.06 -19.41 -3.02
C VAL A 110 0.30 -18.52 -2.05
N ASN A 111 0.97 -17.87 -1.11
CA ASN A 111 0.32 -16.99 -0.14
C ASN A 111 -0.35 -15.79 -0.82
N ASN A 112 0.30 -15.18 -1.82
CA ASN A 112 -0.30 -14.07 -2.59
C ASN A 112 -1.53 -14.51 -3.39
N ILE A 113 -1.49 -15.69 -3.99
CA ILE A 113 -2.63 -16.27 -4.71
C ILE A 113 -3.75 -16.63 -3.73
N ALA A 114 -3.41 -17.32 -2.64
CA ALA A 114 -4.38 -17.74 -1.63
C ALA A 114 -5.14 -16.54 -1.05
N TRP A 115 -4.45 -15.42 -0.80
CA TRP A 115 -5.08 -14.19 -0.36
C TRP A 115 -6.24 -13.77 -1.26
N ASN A 116 -6.03 -13.69 -2.59
CA ASN A 116 -7.07 -13.29 -3.53
C ASN A 116 -8.21 -14.31 -3.59
N HIS A 117 -7.89 -15.60 -3.68
CA HIS A 117 -8.90 -16.66 -3.73
C HIS A 117 -9.75 -16.69 -2.46
N LEU A 118 -9.12 -16.48 -1.29
CA LEU A 118 -9.84 -16.45 -0.01
C LEU A 118 -10.72 -15.22 0.14
N VAL A 119 -10.34 -14.06 -0.43
CA VAL A 119 -11.25 -12.91 -0.50
C VAL A 119 -12.55 -13.29 -1.20
N GLU A 120 -12.49 -13.98 -2.36
CA GLU A 120 -13.68 -14.40 -3.09
C GLU A 120 -14.49 -15.45 -2.32
N ILE A 121 -13.83 -16.46 -1.76
CA ILE A 121 -14.47 -17.53 -0.97
C ILE A 121 -15.13 -16.94 0.28
N LYS A 122 -14.41 -16.13 1.05
CA LYS A 122 -14.94 -15.54 2.30
C LYS A 122 -16.00 -14.48 2.04
N ALA A 123 -15.94 -13.75 0.94
CA ALA A 123 -17.02 -12.89 0.48
C ALA A 123 -18.30 -13.69 0.28
N ALA A 124 -18.23 -14.80 -0.47
CA ALA A 124 -19.39 -15.66 -0.70
C ALA A 124 -19.93 -16.30 0.59
N GLU A 125 -19.07 -16.75 1.49
CA GLU A 125 -19.45 -17.29 2.80
C GLU A 125 -20.17 -16.26 3.70
N ASN A 126 -19.94 -14.97 3.47
CA ASN A 126 -20.56 -13.85 4.19
C ASN A 126 -21.68 -13.17 3.39
N ASP A 127 -22.27 -13.84 2.40
CA ASP A 127 -23.34 -13.30 1.54
C ASP A 127 -22.97 -12.02 0.77
N VAL A 128 -21.67 -11.80 0.53
CA VAL A 128 -21.17 -10.74 -0.34
C VAL A 128 -21.04 -11.29 -1.76
N THR A 129 -21.75 -10.67 -2.70
CA THR A 129 -21.78 -11.13 -4.09
C THR A 129 -21.16 -10.09 -5.03
N PHE A 130 -20.56 -10.57 -6.10
CA PHE A 130 -20.15 -9.71 -7.21
C PHE A 130 -21.36 -9.49 -8.11
N ASP A 131 -21.98 -8.34 -7.98
CA ASP A 131 -23.22 -7.95 -8.63
C ASP A 131 -23.01 -6.83 -9.68
N ALA A 132 -24.11 -6.24 -10.15
CA ALA A 132 -24.06 -5.14 -11.13
C ALA A 132 -23.25 -3.92 -10.64
N ALA A 133 -23.21 -3.66 -9.33
CA ALA A 133 -22.37 -2.58 -8.79
C ALA A 133 -20.87 -2.95 -8.87
N GLY A 134 -20.54 -4.21 -8.63
CA GLY A 134 -19.19 -4.73 -8.82
C GLY A 134 -18.76 -4.71 -10.29
N GLU A 135 -19.65 -5.08 -11.22
CA GLU A 135 -19.40 -4.99 -12.65
C GLU A 135 -19.12 -3.54 -13.09
N GLN A 136 -19.93 -2.59 -12.58
CA GLN A 136 -19.74 -1.16 -12.87
C GLN A 136 -18.42 -0.65 -12.28
N TYR A 137 -18.07 -1.03 -11.04
CA TYR A 137 -16.79 -0.68 -10.42
C TYR A 137 -15.58 -1.14 -11.27
N VAL A 138 -15.63 -2.37 -11.79
CA VAL A 138 -14.58 -2.89 -12.68
C VAL A 138 -14.51 -2.06 -13.97
N GLN A 139 -15.66 -1.74 -14.58
CA GLN A 139 -15.68 -0.95 -15.82
C GLN A 139 -15.17 0.47 -15.59
N ASP A 140 -15.60 1.15 -14.53
CA ASP A 140 -15.13 2.51 -14.17
C ASP A 140 -13.62 2.53 -13.93
N THR A 141 -13.09 1.51 -13.26
CA THR A 141 -11.64 1.37 -13.01
C THR A 141 -10.87 1.18 -14.32
N ILE A 142 -11.41 0.40 -15.26
CA ILE A 142 -10.81 0.20 -16.59
C ILE A 142 -10.79 1.54 -17.35
N ASP A 143 -11.93 2.23 -17.41
CA ASP A 143 -12.07 3.49 -18.14
C ASP A 143 -11.12 4.56 -17.57
N GLN A 144 -11.03 4.67 -16.24
CA GLN A 144 -10.08 5.57 -15.58
C GLN A 144 -8.62 5.18 -15.86
N THR A 145 -8.32 3.89 -15.86
CA THR A 145 -6.96 3.40 -16.17
C THR A 145 -6.59 3.68 -17.63
N ILE A 146 -7.54 3.52 -18.57
CA ILE A 146 -7.35 3.90 -19.98
C ILE A 146 -7.01 5.38 -20.09
N GLN A 147 -7.76 6.27 -19.45
CA GLN A 147 -7.48 7.70 -19.45
C GLN A 147 -6.08 8.03 -18.92
N ASN A 148 -5.67 7.38 -17.84
CA ASN A 148 -4.38 7.66 -17.17
C ASN A 148 -3.17 7.06 -17.89
N VAL A 149 -3.30 5.88 -18.49
CA VAL A 149 -2.17 5.10 -19.04
C VAL A 149 -2.08 5.17 -20.56
N VAL A 150 -3.23 5.23 -21.24
CA VAL A 150 -3.30 5.30 -22.72
C VAL A 150 -3.54 6.72 -23.18
N GLY A 151 -4.44 7.45 -22.51
CA GLY A 151 -4.85 8.81 -22.84
C GLY A 151 -6.29 8.90 -23.35
N ASP A 152 -6.72 10.14 -23.67
CA ASP A 152 -8.07 10.42 -24.15
C ASP A 152 -8.40 9.64 -25.41
N GLY A 153 -9.54 8.94 -25.41
CA GLY A 153 -10.01 8.12 -26.53
C GLY A 153 -9.31 6.77 -26.69
N GLY A 154 -8.51 6.38 -25.70
CA GLY A 154 -7.88 5.06 -25.65
C GLY A 154 -8.89 3.91 -25.56
N THR A 155 -8.43 2.69 -25.83
CA THR A 155 -9.24 1.48 -25.88
C THR A 155 -8.74 0.42 -24.92
N GLU A 156 -9.60 -0.55 -24.55
CA GLU A 156 -9.19 -1.73 -23.76
C GLU A 156 -8.07 -2.54 -24.45
N SER A 157 -8.05 -2.57 -25.78
CA SER A 157 -6.99 -3.27 -26.53
C SER A 157 -5.63 -2.58 -26.34
N GLU A 158 -5.59 -1.26 -26.35
CA GLU A 158 -4.35 -0.50 -26.10
C GLU A 158 -3.93 -0.59 -24.63
N LEU A 159 -4.88 -0.57 -23.70
CA LEU A 159 -4.59 -0.85 -22.29
C LEU A 159 -3.97 -2.24 -22.14
N ASN A 160 -4.56 -3.27 -22.77
CA ASN A 160 -4.03 -4.64 -22.72
C ASN A 160 -2.57 -4.72 -23.23
N GLU A 161 -2.24 -3.97 -24.29
CA GLU A 161 -0.83 -3.90 -24.78
C GLU A 161 0.08 -3.20 -23.74
N LYS A 162 -0.40 -2.18 -23.05
CA LYS A 162 0.36 -1.54 -21.97
C LYS A 162 0.55 -2.47 -20.76
N LEU A 163 -0.48 -3.23 -20.39
CA LEU A 163 -0.42 -4.18 -19.26
C LEU A 163 0.61 -5.28 -19.49
N LYS A 164 0.88 -5.69 -20.73
CA LYS A 164 1.93 -6.67 -21.05
C LYS A 164 3.32 -6.24 -20.58
N SER A 165 3.61 -4.93 -20.54
CA SER A 165 4.87 -4.42 -19.99
C SER A 165 5.00 -4.64 -18.47
N TYR A 166 3.89 -4.99 -17.81
CA TYR A 166 3.82 -5.37 -16.40
C TYR A 166 3.54 -6.87 -16.21
N TYR A 167 3.71 -7.68 -17.27
CA TYR A 167 3.46 -9.13 -17.28
C TYR A 167 2.02 -9.51 -16.89
N MET A 168 1.05 -8.62 -17.21
CA MET A 168 -0.37 -8.77 -16.95
C MET A 168 -1.15 -8.70 -18.26
N ASP A 169 -2.30 -9.36 -18.34
CA ASP A 169 -3.30 -9.17 -19.37
C ASP A 169 -4.55 -8.48 -18.79
N LEU A 170 -5.45 -8.08 -19.67
CA LEU A 170 -6.67 -7.38 -19.27
C LEU A 170 -7.60 -8.26 -18.42
N ASP A 171 -7.62 -9.58 -18.66
CA ASP A 171 -8.47 -10.51 -17.90
C ASP A 171 -7.96 -10.62 -16.44
N LEU A 172 -6.64 -10.70 -16.26
CA LEU A 172 -6.03 -10.69 -14.95
C LEU A 172 -6.20 -9.35 -14.23
N PHE A 173 -6.13 -8.23 -14.96
CA PHE A 173 -6.43 -6.91 -14.42
C PHE A 173 -7.89 -6.82 -13.93
N LYS A 174 -8.85 -7.27 -14.74
CA LYS A 174 -10.27 -7.37 -14.37
C LYS A 174 -10.47 -8.25 -13.13
N TYR A 175 -9.78 -9.38 -13.05
CA TYR A 175 -9.83 -10.28 -11.90
C TYR A 175 -9.35 -9.57 -10.62
N PHE A 176 -8.20 -8.92 -10.63
CA PHE A 176 -7.71 -8.20 -9.45
C PHE A 176 -8.60 -7.03 -9.05
N THR A 177 -9.16 -6.29 -10.01
CA THR A 177 -10.13 -5.23 -9.73
C THR A 177 -11.41 -5.79 -9.08
N LYS A 178 -11.89 -6.95 -9.53
CA LYS A 178 -13.00 -7.67 -8.88
C LYS A 178 -12.63 -8.06 -7.45
N MET A 179 -11.40 -8.56 -7.20
CA MET A 179 -10.96 -8.92 -5.85
C MET A 179 -10.90 -7.71 -4.94
N GLN A 180 -10.46 -6.55 -5.44
CA GLN A 180 -10.48 -5.30 -4.68
C GLN A 180 -11.90 -4.87 -4.28
N TYR A 181 -12.86 -4.98 -5.20
CA TYR A 181 -14.27 -4.72 -4.90
C TYR A 181 -14.79 -5.65 -3.80
N LEU A 182 -14.55 -6.96 -3.95
CA LEU A 182 -14.99 -7.96 -2.97
C LEU A 182 -14.31 -7.78 -1.60
N TYR A 183 -13.03 -7.40 -1.58
CA TYR A 183 -12.32 -7.09 -0.34
C TYR A 183 -12.98 -5.92 0.40
N ASN A 184 -13.26 -4.82 -0.29
CA ASN A 184 -13.92 -3.66 0.31
C ASN A 184 -15.34 -3.98 0.78
N ALA A 185 -16.09 -4.74 -0.02
CA ALA A 185 -17.44 -5.17 0.34
C ALA A 185 -17.45 -6.14 1.53
N LEU A 186 -16.47 -7.05 1.62
CA LEU A 186 -16.28 -7.94 2.77
C LEU A 186 -15.89 -7.15 4.02
N ALA A 187 -15.00 -6.17 3.91
CA ALA A 187 -14.66 -5.27 5.01
C ALA A 187 -15.90 -4.55 5.54
N SER A 188 -16.72 -3.97 4.64
CA SER A 188 -17.97 -3.30 5.01
C SER A 188 -18.98 -4.26 5.63
N LYS A 189 -19.05 -5.50 5.17
CA LYS A 189 -19.94 -6.53 5.75
C LYS A 189 -19.54 -6.91 7.17
N LEU A 190 -18.24 -7.07 7.43
CA LEU A 190 -17.72 -7.53 8.72
C LEU A 190 -17.64 -6.39 9.75
N PHE A 191 -17.22 -5.21 9.33
CA PHE A 191 -16.88 -4.11 10.21
C PHE A 191 -17.81 -2.88 10.09
N GLY A 192 -18.86 -2.97 9.28
CA GLY A 192 -19.73 -1.83 8.95
C GLY A 192 -19.14 -0.95 7.84
N GLU A 193 -20.00 -0.15 7.22
CA GLU A 193 -19.57 0.82 6.22
C GLU A 193 -18.54 1.79 6.83
N ASN A 194 -17.41 1.95 6.17
CA ASN A 194 -16.30 2.78 6.67
C ASN A 194 -15.79 2.39 8.08
N GLY A 195 -15.95 1.14 8.50
CA GLY A 195 -15.53 0.69 9.81
C GLY A 195 -16.46 1.08 10.96
N ALA A 196 -17.74 1.42 10.68
CA ALA A 196 -18.69 1.93 11.67
C ALA A 196 -18.95 0.99 12.86
N ASN A 197 -18.63 -0.29 12.75
CA ASN A 197 -18.77 -1.26 13.85
C ASN A 197 -17.46 -1.42 14.65
N ILE A 198 -16.39 -0.75 14.28
CA ILE A 198 -15.14 -0.71 15.06
C ILE A 198 -15.42 0.11 16.33
N THR A 199 -15.08 -0.45 17.47
CA THR A 199 -15.30 0.19 18.77
C THR A 199 -14.18 1.19 19.11
N ASP A 200 -14.50 2.16 19.97
CA ASP A 200 -13.50 3.12 20.45
C ASP A 200 -12.31 2.41 21.12
N GLU A 201 -12.55 1.29 21.82
CA GLU A 201 -11.49 0.49 22.44
C GLU A 201 -10.54 -0.08 21.37
N GLN A 202 -11.07 -0.63 20.27
CA GLN A 202 -10.26 -1.14 19.15
C GLN A 202 -9.46 -0.01 18.45
N VAL A 203 -10.05 1.19 18.35
CA VAL A 203 -9.37 2.37 17.82
C VAL A 203 -8.21 2.79 18.73
N GLN A 204 -8.42 2.82 20.06
CA GLN A 204 -7.38 3.18 21.03
C GLN A 204 -6.25 2.15 21.03
N GLU A 205 -6.57 0.84 21.08
CA GLU A 205 -5.59 -0.23 21.02
C GLU A 205 -4.72 -0.12 19.75
N PHE A 206 -5.37 0.07 18.59
CA PHE A 206 -4.66 0.27 17.33
C PHE A 206 -3.77 1.50 17.34
N ALA A 207 -4.28 2.63 17.86
CA ALA A 207 -3.55 3.88 17.93
C ALA A 207 -2.30 3.76 18.82
N GLU A 208 -2.43 3.08 19.97
CA GLU A 208 -1.32 2.82 20.89
C GLU A 208 -0.28 1.88 20.28
N GLU A 209 -0.71 0.76 19.64
CA GLU A 209 0.18 -0.22 19.04
C GLU A 209 0.96 0.33 17.83
N ASN A 210 0.40 1.32 17.14
CA ASN A 210 0.96 1.87 15.90
C ASN A 210 1.42 3.32 16.03
N ASP A 211 1.51 3.84 17.28
CA ASP A 211 1.97 5.19 17.61
C ASP A 211 1.17 6.30 16.88
N TYR A 212 -0.17 6.14 16.72
CA TYR A 212 -1.01 7.18 16.18
C TYR A 212 -1.32 8.26 17.20
N MET A 213 -1.32 9.50 16.73
CA MET A 213 -1.60 10.68 17.55
C MET A 213 -2.48 11.66 16.79
N THR A 214 -3.38 12.35 17.51
CA THR A 214 -4.17 13.44 16.95
C THR A 214 -3.84 14.75 17.62
N ALA A 215 -3.58 15.79 16.83
CA ALA A 215 -3.25 17.11 17.34
C ALA A 215 -3.74 18.24 16.42
N LYS A 216 -4.29 19.30 17.02
CA LYS A 216 -4.47 20.60 16.38
C LYS A 216 -3.25 21.46 16.61
N HIS A 217 -2.97 22.37 15.70
CA HIS A 217 -1.88 23.33 15.91
C HIS A 217 -2.16 24.71 15.34
N ILE A 218 -1.46 25.69 15.84
CA ILE A 218 -1.36 27.02 15.27
C ILE A 218 0.08 27.23 14.82
N LEU A 219 0.27 27.36 13.51
CA LEU A 219 1.57 27.67 12.92
C LEU A 219 1.72 29.17 12.63
N LEU A 220 2.78 29.75 13.14
CA LEU A 220 3.24 31.06 12.74
C LEU A 220 4.53 30.93 11.94
N LYS A 221 4.45 31.05 10.61
CA LYS A 221 5.56 30.83 9.69
C LYS A 221 6.71 31.82 9.92
N THR A 222 7.94 31.33 9.76
CA THR A 222 9.17 32.13 9.80
C THR A 222 9.72 32.46 8.41
N THR A 223 8.94 32.13 7.36
CA THR A 223 9.20 32.49 5.97
C THR A 223 8.04 33.30 5.40
N ASP A 224 8.31 34.07 4.37
CA ASP A 224 7.29 34.76 3.58
C ASP A 224 6.68 33.83 2.49
N ASP A 225 5.73 34.36 1.71
CA ASP A 225 5.05 33.59 0.63
C ASP A 225 6.01 33.19 -0.50
N SER A 226 7.19 33.78 -0.59
CA SER A 226 8.24 33.37 -1.54
C SER A 226 9.17 32.27 -0.99
N GLY A 227 8.98 31.89 0.28
CA GLY A 227 9.84 30.92 0.99
C GLY A 227 11.10 31.55 1.57
N SER A 228 11.26 32.91 1.51
CA SER A 228 12.40 33.61 2.08
C SER A 228 12.23 33.79 3.58
N ALA A 229 13.33 33.65 4.34
CA ALA A 229 13.28 33.82 5.78
C ALA A 229 12.89 35.26 6.16
N LEU A 230 12.00 35.39 7.15
CA LEU A 230 11.64 36.66 7.74
C LEU A 230 12.84 37.32 8.48
N SER A 231 12.77 38.62 8.71
CA SER A 231 13.76 39.32 9.55
C SER A 231 13.77 38.80 11.00
N ASP A 232 14.90 38.96 11.71
CA ASP A 232 15.00 38.52 13.11
C ASP A 232 13.97 39.23 14.00
N ALA A 233 13.64 40.50 13.68
CA ALA A 233 12.62 41.25 14.39
C ALA A 233 11.22 40.68 14.19
N ASP A 234 10.88 40.29 12.96
CA ASP A 234 9.58 39.67 12.63
C ASP A 234 9.47 38.27 13.24
N LYS A 235 10.54 37.46 13.19
CA LYS A 235 10.58 36.16 13.86
C LYS A 235 10.38 36.31 15.37
N ALA A 236 11.03 37.28 16.01
CA ALA A 236 10.85 37.56 17.44
C ALA A 236 9.41 37.97 17.77
N ALA A 237 8.77 38.78 16.93
CA ALA A 237 7.37 39.15 17.09
C ALA A 237 6.43 37.94 16.96
N LYS A 238 6.66 37.05 15.97
CA LYS A 238 5.89 35.81 15.80
C LYS A 238 6.09 34.85 16.98
N LYS A 239 7.31 34.73 17.51
CA LYS A 239 7.58 33.92 18.70
C LYS A 239 6.83 34.47 19.93
N GLN A 240 6.87 35.77 20.16
CA GLN A 240 6.13 36.41 21.25
C GLN A 240 4.61 36.20 21.09
N GLN A 241 4.09 36.23 19.86
CA GLN A 241 2.68 35.94 19.59
C GLN A 241 2.34 34.49 19.91
N ALA A 242 3.17 33.52 19.50
CA ALA A 242 3.00 32.11 19.84
C ALA A 242 3.00 31.87 21.35
N GLU A 243 3.91 32.54 22.10
CA GLU A 243 3.97 32.49 23.56
C GLU A 243 2.68 33.03 24.22
N GLN A 244 2.11 34.11 23.68
CA GLN A 244 0.85 34.68 24.17
C GLN A 244 -0.33 33.74 23.90
N ILE A 245 -0.39 33.11 22.71
CA ILE A 245 -1.41 32.13 22.36
C ILE A 245 -1.32 30.95 23.32
N ALA A 246 -0.14 30.36 23.48
CA ALA A 246 0.05 29.20 24.37
C ALA A 246 -0.35 29.55 25.82
N ALA A 247 0.00 30.71 26.31
CA ALA A 247 -0.35 31.15 27.66
C ALA A 247 -1.86 31.35 27.86
N GLN A 248 -2.55 31.94 26.85
CA GLN A 248 -4.02 32.10 26.88
C GLN A 248 -4.75 30.74 26.94
N VAL A 249 -4.35 29.81 26.09
CA VAL A 249 -4.99 28.48 26.04
C VAL A 249 -4.71 27.66 27.30
N LYS A 250 -3.47 27.70 27.81
CA LYS A 250 -3.10 27.03 29.08
C LYS A 250 -3.84 27.57 30.31
N ALA A 251 -4.26 28.81 30.30
CA ALA A 251 -5.03 29.37 31.40
C ALA A 251 -6.46 28.85 31.51
N VAL A 252 -6.97 28.22 30.48
CA VAL A 252 -8.33 27.61 30.47
C VAL A 252 -8.25 26.22 31.08
N ALA A 253 -8.90 26.03 32.23
CA ALA A 253 -8.86 24.74 32.95
C ALA A 253 -9.80 23.71 32.36
N ASP A 254 -10.95 24.12 31.82
CA ASP A 254 -11.97 23.27 31.25
C ASP A 254 -11.51 22.79 29.85
N PRO A 255 -11.43 21.46 29.60
CA PRO A 255 -10.92 20.94 28.32
C PRO A 255 -11.75 21.38 27.11
N ASP A 256 -13.08 21.35 27.18
CA ASP A 256 -13.95 21.70 26.06
C ASP A 256 -13.80 23.19 25.70
N LYS A 257 -13.79 24.06 26.71
CA LYS A 257 -13.54 25.49 26.50
C LYS A 257 -12.12 25.78 26.01
N ARG A 258 -11.18 24.94 26.36
CA ARG A 258 -9.79 25.02 25.85
C ARG A 258 -9.75 24.76 24.36
N VAL A 259 -10.46 23.72 23.89
CA VAL A 259 -10.61 23.40 22.47
C VAL A 259 -11.32 24.54 21.74
N GLU A 260 -12.46 25.03 22.28
CA GLU A 260 -13.19 26.16 21.68
C GLU A 260 -12.31 27.40 21.52
N LEU A 261 -11.53 27.77 22.57
CA LEU A 261 -10.62 28.91 22.48
C LEU A 261 -9.49 28.65 21.48
N PHE A 262 -8.96 27.40 21.44
CA PHE A 262 -7.91 27.05 20.51
C PHE A 262 -8.39 27.17 19.06
N ASP A 263 -9.59 26.69 18.75
CA ASP A 263 -10.20 26.79 17.42
C ASP A 263 -10.42 28.25 16.99
N GLN A 264 -10.87 29.11 17.89
CA GLN A 264 -10.98 30.58 17.63
C GLN A 264 -9.64 31.21 17.32
N LEU A 265 -8.59 30.87 18.08
CA LEU A 265 -7.24 31.40 17.87
C LEU A 265 -6.61 30.80 16.60
N MET A 266 -6.92 29.55 16.28
CA MET A 266 -6.50 28.89 15.05
C MET A 266 -7.11 29.58 13.83
N GLU A 267 -8.41 29.85 13.81
CA GLU A 267 -9.07 30.63 12.75
C GLU A 267 -8.44 32.01 12.54
N GLN A 268 -8.00 32.63 13.63
CA GLN A 268 -7.43 34.01 13.59
C GLN A 268 -5.95 34.04 13.19
N TYR A 269 -5.16 33.04 13.61
CA TYR A 269 -3.69 33.14 13.55
C TYR A 269 -2.99 32.04 12.80
N ASN A 270 -3.67 30.90 12.50
CA ASN A 270 -3.01 29.77 11.87
C ASN A 270 -2.62 30.10 10.42
N GLU A 271 -1.37 29.89 10.08
CA GLU A 271 -0.82 30.10 8.75
C GLU A 271 -0.63 28.72 8.02
N ASP A 272 -1.03 27.61 8.63
CA ASP A 272 -1.10 26.32 7.96
C ASP A 272 -2.45 26.15 7.25
N THR A 273 -2.40 26.20 5.91
CA THR A 273 -3.61 26.06 5.07
C THR A 273 -4.06 24.60 4.92
N GLY A 274 -3.21 23.63 5.27
CA GLY A 274 -3.52 22.20 5.17
C GLY A 274 -4.50 21.73 6.24
N GLU A 275 -4.47 22.33 7.42
CA GLU A 275 -5.27 21.91 8.57
C GLU A 275 -6.79 22.05 8.35
N ALA A 276 -7.23 22.93 7.45
CA ALA A 276 -8.65 23.08 7.11
C ALA A 276 -9.30 21.79 6.61
N SER A 277 -8.50 20.84 6.10
CA SER A 277 -8.96 19.52 5.67
C SER A 277 -9.09 18.51 6.82
N TYR A 278 -8.68 18.86 8.04
CA TYR A 278 -8.63 17.98 9.20
C TYR A 278 -9.36 18.62 10.39
N PRO A 279 -10.68 18.59 10.43
CA PRO A 279 -11.49 19.34 11.39
C PRO A 279 -11.22 18.99 12.87
N HIS A 280 -10.81 17.76 13.15
CA HIS A 280 -10.43 17.30 14.51
C HIS A 280 -8.92 17.45 14.77
N GLY A 281 -8.15 17.97 13.82
CA GLY A 281 -6.69 18.02 13.83
C GLY A 281 -6.07 16.92 12.96
N TYR A 282 -4.78 16.96 12.82
CA TYR A 282 -4.02 15.93 12.11
C TYR A 282 -3.96 14.65 12.93
N CYS A 283 -4.45 13.53 12.39
CA CYS A 283 -4.20 12.19 12.91
C CYS A 283 -3.04 11.57 12.11
N PHE A 284 -1.98 11.16 12.77
CA PHE A 284 -0.75 10.73 12.12
C PHE A 284 0.01 9.69 12.96
N PRO A 285 0.67 8.71 12.30
CA PRO A 285 1.58 7.80 12.98
C PRO A 285 2.96 8.45 13.20
N SER A 286 3.74 7.90 14.11
CA SER A 286 5.13 8.32 14.35
C SER A 286 5.98 8.26 13.07
N GLY A 287 6.79 9.28 12.82
CA GLY A 287 7.64 9.42 11.63
C GLY A 287 6.97 10.14 10.45
N SER A 288 5.75 10.64 10.61
CA SER A 288 5.01 11.34 9.55
C SER A 288 5.15 12.85 9.59
N MET A 289 5.46 13.42 10.76
CA MET A 289 5.62 14.86 10.95
C MET A 289 7.07 15.23 11.22
N VAL A 290 7.39 16.53 11.25
CA VAL A 290 8.73 16.98 11.66
C VAL A 290 8.99 16.61 13.12
N THR A 291 10.22 16.22 13.43
CA THR A 291 10.61 15.62 14.71
C THR A 291 10.20 16.49 15.90
N GLU A 292 10.39 17.80 15.81
CA GLU A 292 10.09 18.74 16.90
C GLU A 292 8.58 18.76 17.22
N PHE A 293 7.74 18.62 16.19
CA PHE A 293 6.27 18.54 16.34
C PHE A 293 5.86 17.24 17.00
N GLU A 294 6.37 16.10 16.50
CA GLU A 294 6.06 14.77 17.04
C GLU A 294 6.51 14.63 18.49
N ASP A 295 7.73 15.04 18.82
CA ASP A 295 8.26 14.97 20.18
C ASP A 295 7.40 15.81 21.15
N ALA A 296 6.94 16.96 20.70
CA ALA A 296 6.03 17.78 21.49
C ALA A 296 4.66 17.12 21.67
N CYS A 297 4.10 16.48 20.62
CA CYS A 297 2.84 15.73 20.72
C CYS A 297 2.97 14.55 21.68
N LYS A 298 4.07 13.80 21.62
CA LYS A 298 4.35 12.64 22.50
C LYS A 298 4.46 13.02 23.97
N ALA A 299 4.91 14.25 24.25
CA ALA A 299 5.08 14.76 25.61
C ALA A 299 3.78 15.31 26.24
N LEU A 300 2.68 15.37 25.48
CA LEU A 300 1.40 15.93 25.91
C LEU A 300 0.37 14.83 26.13
N GLU A 301 -0.37 14.93 27.22
CA GLU A 301 -1.61 14.18 27.39
C GLU A 301 -2.77 14.79 26.57
N PRO A 302 -3.84 14.04 26.26
CA PRO A 302 -5.00 14.59 25.59
C PRO A 302 -5.53 15.87 26.28
N TYR A 303 -5.86 16.86 25.46
CA TYR A 303 -6.26 18.23 25.86
C TYR A 303 -5.15 19.09 26.45
N GLU A 304 -3.90 18.62 26.53
CA GLU A 304 -2.79 19.47 26.92
C GLU A 304 -2.27 20.32 25.76
N VAL A 305 -1.73 21.50 26.12
CA VAL A 305 -1.17 22.47 25.17
C VAL A 305 0.32 22.56 25.34
N SER A 306 1.07 22.55 24.25
CA SER A 306 2.51 22.71 24.24
C SER A 306 2.95 24.12 24.68
N GLY A 307 4.23 24.31 24.97
CA GLY A 307 4.90 25.60 24.80
C GLY A 307 5.00 25.96 23.32
N VAL A 308 5.83 26.99 23.04
CA VAL A 308 6.21 27.27 21.65
C VAL A 308 7.19 26.22 21.18
N VAL A 309 6.85 25.52 20.09
CA VAL A 309 7.68 24.53 19.42
C VAL A 309 8.22 25.14 18.14
N GLU A 310 9.55 25.17 18.00
CA GLU A 310 10.20 25.74 16.82
C GLU A 310 10.60 24.61 15.86
N SER A 311 10.22 24.72 14.58
CA SER A 311 10.59 23.83 13.51
C SER A 311 11.10 24.60 12.28
N GLN A 312 11.48 23.87 11.24
CA GLN A 312 11.84 24.50 9.96
C GLN A 312 10.70 25.31 9.31
N HIS A 313 9.44 25.08 9.69
CA HIS A 313 8.27 25.79 9.17
C HIS A 313 7.94 27.06 9.94
N GLY A 314 8.31 27.14 11.21
CA GLY A 314 8.03 28.27 12.07
C GLY A 314 7.79 27.86 13.52
N TYR A 315 6.95 28.66 14.20
CA TYR A 315 6.58 28.46 15.60
C TYR A 315 5.20 27.79 15.66
N HIS A 316 5.13 26.67 16.35
CA HIS A 316 3.88 25.92 16.57
C HIS A 316 3.42 26.07 18.01
N VAL A 317 2.13 26.21 18.22
CA VAL A 317 1.43 25.92 19.47
C VAL A 317 0.54 24.72 19.19
N ILE A 318 0.69 23.65 19.94
CA ILE A 318 0.07 22.34 19.68
C ILE A 318 -0.91 22.03 20.79
N LEU A 319 -2.12 21.62 20.42
CA LEU A 319 -3.13 21.05 21.30
C LEU A 319 -3.26 19.56 21.01
N ARG A 320 -2.86 18.72 21.96
CA ARG A 320 -3.05 17.27 21.84
C ARG A 320 -4.54 16.93 21.94
N MET A 321 -5.07 16.22 20.96
CA MET A 321 -6.46 15.77 20.97
C MET A 321 -6.53 14.28 21.34
N PRO A 322 -7.65 13.80 21.93
CA PRO A 322 -7.94 12.39 21.97
C PRO A 322 -8.02 11.85 20.53
N THR A 323 -7.40 10.70 20.27
CA THR A 323 -7.52 10.03 18.98
C THR A 323 -8.87 9.36 18.88
N GLN A 324 -9.60 9.56 17.77
CA GLN A 324 -10.96 9.07 17.55
C GLN A 324 -11.05 8.28 16.25
N GLY A 325 -12.08 7.43 16.14
CA GLY A 325 -12.26 6.57 14.97
C GLY A 325 -12.50 7.34 13.67
N ASP A 326 -13.17 8.48 13.74
CA ASP A 326 -13.47 9.36 12.60
C ASP A 326 -12.37 10.38 12.28
N ASP A 327 -11.26 10.38 13.03
CA ASP A 327 -10.10 11.20 12.71
C ASP A 327 -9.55 10.86 11.32
N LEU A 328 -9.38 11.90 10.49
CA LEU A 328 -8.78 11.76 9.17
C LEU A 328 -7.26 11.60 9.29
N VAL A 329 -6.76 10.49 8.80
CA VAL A 329 -5.34 10.18 8.85
C VAL A 329 -4.59 10.93 7.76
N VAL A 330 -3.48 11.54 8.14
CA VAL A 330 -2.56 12.19 7.21
C VAL A 330 -1.90 11.15 6.33
N SER A 331 -2.17 11.23 5.03
CA SER A 331 -1.60 10.34 4.02
C SER A 331 -0.70 11.10 3.06
N SER A 332 0.44 10.50 2.71
CA SER A 332 1.41 11.08 1.76
C SER A 332 0.90 11.12 0.32
N ASP A 333 -0.12 10.32 -0.01
CA ASP A 333 -0.72 10.25 -1.35
C ASP A 333 -1.97 11.12 -1.52
N GLY A 334 -2.38 11.83 -0.45
CA GLY A 334 -3.58 12.68 -0.42
C GLY A 334 -4.89 11.90 -0.30
N SER A 335 -4.86 10.57 -0.07
CA SER A 335 -6.05 9.80 0.25
C SER A 335 -6.61 10.23 1.61
N GLN A 336 -7.94 10.29 1.71
CA GLN A 336 -8.61 10.57 2.97
C GLN A 336 -9.23 9.27 3.50
N GLN A 337 -8.64 8.76 4.58
CA GLN A 337 -9.15 7.60 5.31
C GLN A 337 -9.31 7.97 6.77
N THR A 338 -10.36 7.46 7.40
CA THR A 338 -10.51 7.58 8.85
C THR A 338 -9.71 6.50 9.56
N LEU A 339 -9.36 6.76 10.81
CA LEU A 339 -8.61 5.79 11.62
C LEU A 339 -9.38 4.48 11.79
N GLN A 340 -10.70 4.52 11.99
CA GLN A 340 -11.53 3.30 12.07
C GLN A 340 -11.53 2.48 10.77
N MET A 341 -11.41 3.12 9.59
CA MET A 341 -11.26 2.39 8.32
C MET A 341 -9.92 1.64 8.28
N LEU A 342 -8.85 2.26 8.77
CA LEU A 342 -7.54 1.59 8.86
C LEU A 342 -7.58 0.41 9.83
N VAL A 343 -8.25 0.56 10.98
CA VAL A 343 -8.46 -0.54 11.93
C VAL A 343 -9.24 -1.70 11.28
N ALA A 344 -10.32 -1.40 10.56
CA ALA A 344 -11.11 -2.41 9.85
C ALA A 344 -10.26 -3.13 8.78
N GLN A 345 -9.44 -2.40 8.03
CA GLN A 345 -8.53 -2.97 7.02
C GLN A 345 -7.47 -3.87 7.67
N GLN A 346 -6.88 -3.45 8.79
CA GLN A 346 -5.91 -4.26 9.51
C GLN A 346 -6.54 -5.54 10.06
N GLN A 347 -7.74 -5.45 10.65
CA GLN A 347 -8.45 -6.61 11.17
C GLN A 347 -8.82 -7.61 10.07
N LEU A 348 -9.30 -7.12 8.91
CA LEU A 348 -9.55 -7.98 7.75
C LEU A 348 -8.25 -8.62 7.25
N GLY A 349 -7.16 -7.86 7.18
CA GLY A 349 -5.84 -8.38 6.82
C GLY A 349 -5.37 -9.50 7.76
N SER A 350 -5.60 -9.35 9.07
CA SER A 350 -5.28 -10.37 10.06
C SER A 350 -6.14 -11.62 9.91
N LEU A 351 -7.45 -11.47 9.66
CA LEU A 351 -8.35 -12.59 9.36
C LEU A 351 -7.92 -13.33 8.10
N LEU A 352 -7.63 -12.60 7.02
CA LEU A 352 -7.16 -13.20 5.76
C LEU A 352 -5.86 -13.96 5.94
N THR A 353 -4.91 -13.43 6.72
CA THR A 353 -3.66 -14.14 7.04
C THR A 353 -3.94 -15.46 7.75
N GLY A 354 -4.84 -15.47 8.75
CA GLY A 354 -5.25 -16.71 9.41
C GLY A 354 -5.92 -17.70 8.46
N TRP A 355 -6.79 -17.23 7.56
CA TRP A 355 -7.42 -18.09 6.56
C TRP A 355 -6.42 -18.63 5.53
N VAL A 356 -5.39 -17.85 5.14
CA VAL A 356 -4.31 -18.33 4.27
C VAL A 356 -3.53 -19.47 4.93
N ASP A 357 -3.25 -19.36 6.23
CA ASP A 357 -2.53 -20.40 6.98
C ASP A 357 -3.33 -21.72 7.10
N GLU A 358 -4.68 -21.63 7.05
CA GLU A 358 -5.59 -22.77 7.14
C GLU A 358 -6.00 -23.34 5.77
N ALA A 359 -5.72 -22.63 4.67
CA ALA A 359 -6.19 -22.97 3.33
C ALA A 359 -5.63 -24.30 2.80
N GLU A 360 -6.47 -25.11 2.17
CA GLU A 360 -6.06 -26.34 1.51
C GLU A 360 -5.49 -26.06 0.11
N VAL A 361 -4.19 -26.31 -0.05
CA VAL A 361 -3.49 -26.18 -1.35
C VAL A 361 -3.34 -27.55 -1.98
N THR A 362 -4.05 -27.80 -3.08
CA THR A 362 -3.93 -29.05 -3.85
C THR A 362 -3.25 -28.82 -5.20
N TRP A 363 -2.02 -29.33 -5.33
CA TRP A 363 -1.21 -29.16 -6.53
C TRP A 363 -1.56 -30.15 -7.63
N GLU A 364 -1.60 -29.67 -8.88
CA GLU A 364 -1.51 -30.57 -10.03
C GLU A 364 -0.17 -31.32 -10.01
N PRO A 365 -0.11 -32.61 -10.31
CA PRO A 365 1.10 -33.42 -10.12
C PRO A 365 2.36 -32.88 -10.79
N LYS A 366 2.21 -32.21 -11.94
CA LYS A 366 3.32 -31.62 -12.69
C LYS A 366 3.94 -30.39 -12.00
N PHE A 367 3.19 -29.73 -11.12
CA PHE A 367 3.60 -28.47 -10.49
C PHE A 367 3.99 -28.61 -9.02
N ARG A 368 3.99 -29.84 -8.48
CA ARG A 368 4.44 -30.10 -7.09
C ARG A 368 5.91 -29.75 -6.86
N SER A 369 6.71 -29.72 -7.93
CA SER A 369 8.10 -29.31 -7.90
C SER A 369 8.39 -28.54 -9.20
N ILE A 370 8.43 -27.22 -9.09
CA ILE A 370 8.68 -26.33 -10.22
C ILE A 370 10.19 -26.09 -10.33
N ASP A 371 10.73 -26.32 -11.51
CA ASP A 371 12.12 -25.94 -11.84
C ASP A 371 12.16 -24.45 -12.18
N TYR A 372 12.36 -23.61 -11.15
CA TYR A 372 12.41 -22.16 -11.32
C TYR A 372 13.57 -21.69 -12.20
N ALA A 373 14.71 -22.42 -12.20
CA ALA A 373 15.82 -22.11 -13.08
C ALA A 373 15.38 -22.24 -14.54
N ALA A 374 14.69 -23.32 -14.89
CA ALA A 374 14.16 -23.53 -16.24
C ALA A 374 13.04 -22.55 -16.59
N VAL A 375 12.18 -22.19 -15.62
CA VAL A 375 11.05 -21.25 -15.81
C VAL A 375 11.56 -19.85 -16.15
N PHE A 376 12.58 -19.36 -15.46
CA PHE A 376 13.17 -18.04 -15.68
C PHE A 376 14.26 -18.02 -16.78
N THR A 377 14.54 -19.14 -17.42
CA THR A 377 15.48 -19.20 -18.53
C THR A 377 14.77 -18.91 -19.86
N PRO A 378 15.13 -17.82 -20.58
CA PRO A 378 14.61 -17.56 -21.90
C PRO A 378 14.90 -18.72 -22.84
N LYS A 379 13.84 -19.23 -23.50
CA LYS A 379 14.03 -20.26 -24.52
C LYS A 379 14.60 -19.59 -25.75
N GLU A 380 15.84 -19.93 -26.15
CA GLU A 380 16.36 -19.53 -27.45
C GLU A 380 15.33 -19.87 -28.53
N SER A 381 15.02 -18.89 -29.38
CA SER A 381 14.12 -19.11 -30.49
C SER A 381 14.69 -20.25 -31.35
N PHE A 382 13.84 -21.22 -31.78
CA PHE A 382 14.22 -22.34 -32.64
C PHE A 382 15.02 -21.88 -33.88
N TRP A 383 14.79 -20.65 -34.35
CA TRP A 383 15.47 -20.02 -35.48
C TRP A 383 16.91 -19.59 -35.19
N LYS A 384 17.34 -19.34 -33.93
CA LYS A 384 18.74 -19.12 -33.57
C LYS A 384 19.54 -20.42 -33.48
N ARG A 385 18.88 -21.60 -33.35
CA ARG A 385 19.55 -22.93 -33.39
C ARG A 385 19.77 -23.45 -34.79
N LEU A 386 19.07 -22.92 -35.78
CA LEU A 386 19.37 -23.14 -37.17
C LEU A 386 20.31 -22.02 -37.58
N ASP A 387 21.60 -22.27 -37.50
CA ASP A 387 22.63 -21.49 -38.22
C ASP A 387 22.34 -21.65 -39.72
N VAL A 388 21.33 -20.90 -40.23
CA VAL A 388 20.89 -20.94 -41.61
C VAL A 388 21.98 -20.35 -42.55
N PHE A 389 23.03 -19.75 -41.99
CA PHE A 389 24.15 -19.16 -42.77
C PHE A 389 25.21 -20.15 -43.15
N ASP A 390 25.30 -21.35 -42.54
CA ASP A 390 26.31 -22.37 -42.94
C ASP A 390 25.90 -23.20 -44.19
N TRP A 391 24.69 -22.96 -44.75
CA TRP A 391 24.21 -23.68 -45.93
C TRP A 391 24.46 -22.98 -47.27
N PHE A 392 24.96 -21.72 -47.26
CA PHE A 392 25.21 -20.94 -48.47
C PHE A 392 26.70 -20.77 -48.81
N GLU A 393 27.62 -21.33 -48.01
CA GLU A 393 29.08 -21.32 -48.30
C GLU A 393 29.65 -22.72 -48.54
N LYS A 394 28.94 -23.60 -49.20
CA LYS A 394 29.54 -24.83 -49.77
C LYS A 394 29.04 -25.05 -51.18
#